data_7b4f9c977cb9a54e0d8bd77f6d83cbb0
#
_entry.id   7b4f9c977cb9a54e0d8bd77f6d83cbb0
#
_cell.length_a   1.000
_cell.length_b   1.000
_cell.length_c   1.000
_cell.angle_alpha   90.00
_cell.angle_beta   90.00
_cell.angle_gamma   90.00
#
_symmetry.space_group_name_H-M   'P 1'
#
loop_
_entity.id
_entity.type
_entity.pdbx_description
1 polymer ?
#
loop_
_entity_poly.entity_id
_entity_poly.type
_entity_poly.pdbx_seq_one_letter_code
_entity_poly.pdbx_strand_id
1 'polypeptide(L)'
;MKISSKFKSIQSSIFCAVSILVLSAVLVVTVVSLRYTNSSIYENSVMYTQTIIKQLNQNIDSYISYMDNIASVIAQSGDAYKYLYSEKGYGATKDENYSEYRQRLVEQFKTILKGRADIRNIGIVREDKNSPSLFDNGLSVRNTYVDLNTQPWYADAVGKYDRYNLTSSHVQNVIKGERPWVITLSRGIRNYTGTEAEDGVVFLDLNYSAISELCAQSSMGDKGYVFILDQNGNIVYHPQQQQLYNELQTENISLVMNAKSDICLLYTSPSPRDCS
;
A
#
# COMPACT_ATOMS: atom_id res chain seq x y z
N MET A 1 36.64 37.99 -41.97
CA MET A 1 37.09 39.05 -41.04
C MET A 1 38.47 38.62 -40.50
N LYS A 2 39.58 39.22 -40.98
CA LYS A 2 40.95 38.91 -40.53
C LYS A 2 41.23 39.60 -39.21
N ILE A 3 41.34 38.87 -38.11
CA ILE A 3 41.81 39.37 -36.85
C ILE A 3 43.32 39.47 -36.93
N SER A 4 43.86 40.65 -37.28
CA SER A 4 45.27 40.95 -37.24
C SER A 4 45.67 41.38 -35.83
N SER A 5 46.14 40.45 -35.00
CA SER A 5 46.71 40.76 -33.70
C SER A 5 48.17 41.19 -33.89
N LYS A 6 48.44 42.50 -33.82
CA LYS A 6 49.78 43.04 -33.69
C LYS A 6 50.21 42.94 -32.21
N PHE A 7 50.82 41.82 -31.82
CA PHE A 7 51.56 41.75 -30.56
C PHE A 7 52.81 42.60 -30.66
N LYS A 8 52.84 43.73 -29.94
CA LYS A 8 53.93 44.73 -30.00
C LYS A 8 55.18 44.35 -29.21
N SER A 9 55.23 43.21 -28.51
CA SER A 9 56.35 42.74 -27.71
C SER A 9 56.33 41.22 -27.58
N ILE A 10 57.48 40.56 -27.64
CA ILE A 10 57.67 39.12 -27.41
C ILE A 10 57.11 38.72 -26.03
N GLN A 11 57.29 39.56 -25.03
CA GLN A 11 56.81 39.35 -23.67
C GLN A 11 55.28 39.29 -23.57
N SER A 12 54.56 40.15 -24.31
CA SER A 12 53.10 40.12 -24.42
C SER A 12 52.57 38.84 -25.11
N SER A 13 53.28 38.37 -26.12
CA SER A 13 52.94 37.13 -26.86
C SER A 13 53.07 35.89 -25.97
N ILE A 14 54.16 35.81 -25.19
CA ILE A 14 54.37 34.70 -24.23
C ILE A 14 53.32 34.73 -23.13
N PHE A 15 53.04 35.90 -22.59
CA PHE A 15 52.00 36.04 -21.57
C PHE A 15 50.62 35.62 -22.06
N CYS A 16 50.21 36.04 -23.25
CA CYS A 16 48.97 35.59 -23.88
C CYS A 16 48.94 34.09 -24.12
N ALA A 17 50.02 33.48 -24.63
CA ALA A 17 50.08 32.04 -24.87
C ALA A 17 49.95 31.24 -23.59
N VAL A 18 50.64 31.63 -22.52
CA VAL A 18 50.52 30.96 -21.21
C VAL A 18 49.14 31.16 -20.61
N SER A 19 48.55 32.37 -20.70
CA SER A 19 47.20 32.62 -20.23
C SER A 19 46.16 31.75 -20.96
N ILE A 20 46.24 31.59 -22.27
CA ILE A 20 45.34 30.75 -23.07
C ILE A 20 45.48 29.28 -22.65
N LEU A 21 46.74 28.84 -22.45
CA LEU A 21 47.02 27.44 -22.05
C LEU A 21 46.42 27.16 -20.65
N VAL A 22 46.60 28.07 -19.67
CA VAL A 22 46.04 27.91 -18.36
C VAL A 22 44.51 27.93 -18.40
N LEU A 23 43.88 28.87 -19.12
CA LEU A 23 42.43 28.93 -19.30
C LEU A 23 41.85 27.67 -19.95
N SER A 24 42.53 27.16 -20.98
CA SER A 24 42.08 25.91 -21.64
C SER A 24 42.19 24.70 -20.70
N ALA A 25 43.27 24.60 -19.91
CA ALA A 25 43.43 23.53 -18.93
C ALA A 25 42.31 23.60 -17.83
N VAL A 26 42.03 24.78 -17.29
CA VAL A 26 40.96 24.98 -16.30
C VAL A 26 39.62 24.62 -16.90
N LEU A 27 39.33 25.01 -18.15
CA LEU A 27 38.08 24.70 -18.82
C LEU A 27 37.88 23.20 -18.99
N VAL A 28 38.95 22.48 -19.45
CA VAL A 28 38.90 21.02 -19.58
C VAL A 28 38.63 20.35 -18.24
N VAL A 29 39.38 20.72 -17.19
CA VAL A 29 39.19 20.15 -15.84
C VAL A 29 37.81 20.42 -15.36
N THR A 30 37.26 21.64 -15.54
CA THR A 30 35.90 21.98 -15.12
C THR A 30 34.84 21.12 -15.84
N VAL A 31 34.93 20.97 -17.14
CA VAL A 31 34.00 20.14 -17.95
C VAL A 31 34.06 18.68 -17.53
N VAL A 32 35.26 18.12 -17.36
CA VAL A 32 35.44 16.73 -16.91
C VAL A 32 34.86 16.54 -15.48
N SER A 33 35.18 17.47 -14.58
CA SER A 33 34.67 17.43 -13.20
C SER A 33 33.16 17.49 -13.15
N LEU A 34 32.54 18.40 -13.91
CA LEU A 34 31.07 18.51 -13.97
C LEU A 34 30.41 17.24 -14.50
N ARG A 35 30.98 16.64 -15.55
CA ARG A 35 30.45 15.38 -16.09
C ARG A 35 30.58 14.24 -15.10
N TYR A 36 31.71 14.08 -14.46
CA TYR A 36 31.95 13.05 -13.45
C TYR A 36 31.02 13.22 -12.24
N THR A 37 30.93 14.45 -11.73
CA THR A 37 30.07 14.78 -10.59
C THR A 37 28.58 14.49 -10.89
N ASN A 38 28.09 14.93 -12.06
CA ASN A 38 26.69 14.68 -12.44
C ASN A 38 26.39 13.20 -12.59
N SER A 39 27.27 12.40 -13.21
CA SER A 39 27.10 10.95 -13.33
C SER A 39 27.11 10.27 -11.96
N SER A 40 28.05 10.63 -11.09
CA SER A 40 28.16 10.04 -9.75
C SER A 40 26.98 10.40 -8.87
N ILE A 41 26.51 11.66 -8.90
CA ILE A 41 25.30 12.07 -8.17
C ILE A 41 24.08 11.31 -8.63
N TYR A 42 23.91 11.16 -9.96
CA TYR A 42 22.78 10.44 -10.53
C TYR A 42 22.78 8.96 -10.08
N GLU A 43 23.89 8.24 -10.26
CA GLU A 43 24.02 6.83 -9.87
C GLU A 43 23.79 6.62 -8.37
N ASN A 44 24.38 7.48 -7.54
CA ASN A 44 24.18 7.43 -6.08
C ASN A 44 22.72 7.71 -5.69
N SER A 45 22.06 8.67 -6.34
CA SER A 45 20.65 8.98 -6.09
C SER A 45 19.75 7.80 -6.47
N VAL A 46 19.99 7.17 -7.62
CA VAL A 46 19.23 5.97 -8.04
C VAL A 46 19.43 4.83 -7.04
N MET A 47 20.67 4.52 -6.67
CA MET A 47 20.97 3.45 -5.71
C MET A 47 20.35 3.72 -4.33
N TYR A 48 20.40 4.96 -3.86
CA TYR A 48 19.80 5.37 -2.59
C TYR A 48 18.28 5.21 -2.63
N THR A 49 17.63 5.69 -3.69
CA THR A 49 16.18 5.56 -3.89
C THR A 49 15.74 4.09 -3.96
N GLN A 50 16.47 3.25 -4.70
CA GLN A 50 16.21 1.81 -4.74
C GLN A 50 16.32 1.15 -3.37
N THR A 51 17.31 1.57 -2.57
CA THR A 51 17.49 1.05 -1.20
C THR A 51 16.30 1.42 -0.31
N ILE A 52 15.84 2.67 -0.37
CA ILE A 52 14.67 3.14 0.38
C ILE A 52 13.42 2.35 -0.01
N ILE A 53 13.17 2.18 -1.31
CA ILE A 53 11.99 1.44 -1.78
C ILE A 53 12.06 -0.02 -1.34
N LYS A 54 13.24 -0.64 -1.40
CA LYS A 54 13.41 -2.02 -0.91
C LYS A 54 13.12 -2.14 0.59
N GLN A 55 13.59 -1.19 1.41
CA GLN A 55 13.27 -1.15 2.84
C GLN A 55 11.77 -0.93 3.07
N LEU A 56 11.14 -0.05 2.31
CA LEU A 56 9.70 0.19 2.40
C LEU A 56 8.92 -1.08 2.07
N ASN A 57 9.25 -1.78 0.98
CA ASN A 57 8.62 -3.06 0.64
C ASN A 57 8.75 -4.07 1.77
N GLN A 58 9.94 -4.23 2.35
CA GLN A 58 10.15 -5.14 3.49
C GLN A 58 9.32 -4.75 4.72
N ASN A 59 9.17 -3.46 4.99
CA ASN A 59 8.35 -2.97 6.08
C ASN A 59 6.85 -3.26 5.82
N ILE A 60 6.38 -3.04 4.59
CA ILE A 60 5.00 -3.34 4.19
C ILE A 60 4.74 -4.84 4.26
N ASP A 61 5.62 -5.68 3.73
CA ASP A 61 5.50 -7.15 3.79
C ASP A 61 5.43 -7.64 5.24
N SER A 62 6.29 -7.12 6.10
CA SER A 62 6.29 -7.43 7.53
C SER A 62 4.99 -6.99 8.21
N TYR A 63 4.50 -5.81 7.86
CA TYR A 63 3.24 -5.28 8.36
C TYR A 63 2.05 -6.15 7.94
N ILE A 64 1.94 -6.48 6.66
CA ILE A 64 0.87 -7.34 6.13
C ILE A 64 0.95 -8.75 6.72
N SER A 65 2.15 -9.33 6.84
CA SER A 65 2.35 -10.64 7.46
C SER A 65 1.89 -10.67 8.92
N TYR A 66 2.13 -9.58 9.66
CA TYR A 66 1.63 -9.46 11.02
C TYR A 66 0.11 -9.38 11.08
N MET A 67 -0.53 -8.65 10.17
CA MET A 67 -1.99 -8.59 10.06
C MET A 67 -2.59 -9.95 9.66
N ASP A 68 -1.95 -10.67 8.74
CA ASP A 68 -2.37 -12.02 8.39
C ASP A 68 -2.30 -12.99 9.59
N ASN A 69 -1.28 -12.87 10.42
CA ASN A 69 -1.20 -13.67 11.65
C ASN A 69 -2.41 -13.40 12.58
N ILE A 70 -2.82 -12.14 12.75
CA ILE A 70 -4.02 -11.80 13.53
C ILE A 70 -5.26 -12.44 12.90
N ALA A 71 -5.48 -12.25 11.60
CA ALA A 71 -6.61 -12.83 10.87
C ALA A 71 -6.61 -14.36 10.95
N SER A 72 -5.44 -14.99 10.83
CA SER A 72 -5.27 -16.45 10.91
C SER A 72 -5.65 -17.01 12.27
N VAL A 73 -5.22 -16.35 13.36
CA VAL A 73 -5.58 -16.75 14.73
C VAL A 73 -7.09 -16.69 14.93
N ILE A 74 -7.76 -15.67 14.39
CA ILE A 74 -9.22 -15.57 14.49
C ILE A 74 -9.90 -16.60 13.61
N ALA A 75 -9.46 -16.75 12.35
CA ALA A 75 -10.06 -17.70 11.40
C ALA A 75 -9.98 -19.16 11.86
N GLN A 76 -8.91 -19.48 12.63
CA GLN A 76 -8.71 -20.82 13.19
C GLN A 76 -9.28 -20.99 14.60
N SER A 77 -9.85 -19.92 15.17
CA SER A 77 -10.43 -19.95 16.51
C SER A 77 -11.69 -20.83 16.54
N GLY A 78 -11.73 -21.73 17.52
CA GLY A 78 -12.93 -22.52 17.77
C GLY A 78 -14.14 -21.66 18.14
N ASP A 79 -13.93 -20.51 18.78
CA ASP A 79 -14.99 -19.58 19.12
C ASP A 79 -15.56 -18.88 17.89
N ALA A 80 -14.72 -18.47 16.93
CA ALA A 80 -15.18 -17.90 15.67
C ALA A 80 -16.00 -18.90 14.85
N TYR A 81 -15.51 -20.15 14.76
CA TYR A 81 -16.24 -21.24 14.11
C TYR A 81 -17.59 -21.48 14.76
N LYS A 82 -17.62 -21.70 16.08
CA LYS A 82 -18.88 -21.97 16.83
C LYS A 82 -19.83 -20.78 16.76
N TYR A 83 -19.33 -19.57 16.83
CA TYR A 83 -20.16 -18.36 16.69
C TYR A 83 -20.85 -18.28 15.32
N LEU A 84 -20.15 -18.62 14.22
CA LEU A 84 -20.70 -18.55 12.87
C LEU A 84 -21.63 -19.73 12.53
N TYR A 85 -21.39 -20.91 13.10
CA TYR A 85 -22.01 -22.16 12.64
C TYR A 85 -22.83 -22.91 13.69
N SER A 86 -22.76 -22.58 14.99
CA SER A 86 -23.55 -23.23 16.06
C SER A 86 -24.95 -22.68 16.21
N GLU A 87 -25.65 -22.39 15.10
CA GLU A 87 -26.70 -21.52 15.27
C GLU A 87 -28.09 -21.78 14.85
N LYS A 88 -28.89 -21.03 15.47
CA LYS A 88 -30.24 -20.55 15.31
C LYS A 88 -30.77 -20.56 13.87
N GLY A 89 -31.40 -21.56 13.41
CA GLY A 89 -32.25 -21.36 12.24
C GLY A 89 -32.48 -22.55 11.33
N TYR A 90 -31.65 -23.57 11.37
CA TYR A 90 -31.84 -24.80 10.59
C TYR A 90 -32.20 -26.01 11.45
N GLY A 91 -33.00 -25.82 12.52
CA GLY A 91 -33.51 -26.92 13.33
C GLY A 91 -32.53 -27.49 14.36
N ALA A 92 -31.36 -26.94 14.52
CA ALA A 92 -30.40 -27.31 15.57
C ALA A 92 -30.83 -26.71 16.90
N THR A 93 -30.71 -27.47 17.97
CA THR A 93 -30.84 -27.00 19.35
C THR A 93 -29.89 -25.85 19.58
N LYS A 94 -30.42 -24.72 20.09
CA LYS A 94 -29.65 -23.52 20.47
C LYS A 94 -28.47 -23.96 21.34
N ASP A 95 -27.24 -23.72 20.89
CA ASP A 95 -26.06 -23.95 21.72
C ASP A 95 -26.14 -23.01 22.92
N GLU A 96 -26.23 -23.59 24.13
CA GLU A 96 -26.34 -22.82 25.38
C GLU A 96 -25.15 -21.89 25.60
N ASN A 97 -24.00 -22.24 25.01
CA ASN A 97 -22.74 -21.49 25.15
C ASN A 97 -22.55 -20.41 24.07
N TYR A 98 -23.52 -20.20 23.16
CA TYR A 98 -23.40 -19.22 22.06
C TYR A 98 -23.03 -17.80 22.57
N SER A 99 -23.61 -17.37 23.69
CA SER A 99 -23.30 -16.09 24.30
C SER A 99 -21.86 -16.00 24.82
N GLU A 100 -21.26 -17.10 25.26
CA GLU A 100 -19.88 -17.16 25.73
C GLU A 100 -18.90 -17.06 24.55
N TYR A 101 -19.17 -17.76 23.44
CA TYR A 101 -18.32 -17.64 22.23
C TYR A 101 -18.31 -16.20 21.73
N ARG A 102 -19.47 -15.57 21.66
CA ARG A 102 -19.58 -14.15 21.30
C ARG A 102 -18.79 -13.26 22.25
N GLN A 103 -18.92 -13.46 23.56
CA GLN A 103 -18.23 -12.63 24.56
C GLN A 103 -16.70 -12.77 24.44
N ARG A 104 -16.16 -13.98 24.30
CA ARG A 104 -14.73 -14.21 24.13
C ARG A 104 -14.20 -13.55 22.86
N LEU A 105 -14.92 -13.64 21.75
CA LEU A 105 -14.54 -12.96 20.51
C LEU A 105 -14.55 -11.44 20.64
N VAL A 106 -15.58 -10.89 21.30
CA VAL A 106 -15.65 -9.44 21.57
C VAL A 106 -14.47 -8.96 22.40
N GLU A 107 -14.09 -9.70 23.44
CA GLU A 107 -12.93 -9.34 24.26
C GLU A 107 -11.61 -9.49 23.47
N GLN A 108 -11.50 -10.50 22.62
CA GLN A 108 -10.35 -10.65 21.70
C GLN A 108 -10.27 -9.46 20.73
N PHE A 109 -11.37 -9.08 20.08
CA PHE A 109 -11.41 -7.95 19.14
C PHE A 109 -11.09 -6.64 19.84
N LYS A 110 -11.68 -6.36 21.01
CA LYS A 110 -11.35 -5.19 21.82
C LYS A 110 -9.88 -5.13 22.20
N THR A 111 -9.28 -6.26 22.56
CA THR A 111 -7.86 -6.34 22.93
C THR A 111 -6.99 -5.99 21.74
N ILE A 112 -7.30 -6.53 20.56
CA ILE A 112 -6.59 -6.24 19.31
C ILE A 112 -6.72 -4.75 18.99
N LEU A 113 -7.93 -4.21 18.92
CA LEU A 113 -8.18 -2.81 18.56
C LEU A 113 -7.56 -1.82 19.56
N LYS A 114 -7.52 -2.17 20.85
CA LYS A 114 -6.86 -1.35 21.89
C LYS A 114 -5.34 -1.31 21.69
N GLY A 115 -4.74 -2.40 21.24
CA GLY A 115 -3.31 -2.50 21.00
C GLY A 115 -2.87 -2.03 19.60
N ARG A 116 -3.81 -1.80 18.68
CA ARG A 116 -3.54 -1.57 17.25
C ARG A 116 -4.42 -0.45 16.70
N ALA A 117 -3.93 0.79 16.84
CA ALA A 117 -4.63 1.98 16.31
C ALA A 117 -4.67 2.04 14.77
N ASP A 118 -3.84 1.24 14.11
CA ASP A 118 -3.77 1.08 12.66
C ASP A 118 -4.85 0.16 12.10
N ILE A 119 -5.54 -0.62 12.93
CA ILE A 119 -6.74 -1.39 12.54
C ILE A 119 -7.98 -0.52 12.81
N ARG A 120 -8.73 -0.23 11.76
CA ARG A 120 -9.97 0.55 11.86
C ARG A 120 -11.15 -0.30 12.34
N ASN A 121 -11.34 -1.45 11.67
CA ASN A 121 -12.40 -2.39 12.03
C ASN A 121 -11.86 -3.83 11.97
N ILE A 122 -12.49 -4.69 12.72
CA ILE A 122 -12.28 -6.14 12.72
C ILE A 122 -13.63 -6.82 12.74
N GLY A 123 -13.78 -7.85 11.90
CA GLY A 123 -15.08 -8.55 11.89
C GLY A 123 -15.00 -9.96 11.34
N ILE A 124 -16.03 -10.73 11.70
CA ILE A 124 -16.35 -12.02 11.11
C ILE A 124 -17.76 -11.99 10.54
N VAL A 125 -17.92 -12.44 9.31
CA VAL A 125 -19.19 -12.40 8.58
C VAL A 125 -19.38 -13.64 7.71
N ARG A 126 -20.63 -13.89 7.33
CA ARG A 126 -21.04 -14.87 6.34
C ARG A 126 -22.17 -14.27 5.49
N GLU A 127 -22.30 -14.67 4.21
CA GLU A 127 -23.27 -14.03 3.30
C GLU A 127 -24.73 -14.30 3.65
N ASP A 128 -25.06 -15.37 4.30
CA ASP A 128 -26.44 -15.60 4.76
C ASP A 128 -26.93 -14.39 5.58
N LYS A 129 -28.01 -13.75 5.10
CA LYS A 129 -28.56 -12.52 5.72
C LYS A 129 -29.01 -12.70 7.17
N ASN A 130 -29.33 -13.93 7.56
CA ASN A 130 -29.74 -14.29 8.92
C ASN A 130 -28.55 -14.81 9.76
N SER A 131 -27.36 -14.94 9.15
CA SER A 131 -26.20 -15.45 9.87
C SER A 131 -25.69 -14.41 10.88
N PRO A 132 -25.11 -14.89 11.97
CA PRO A 132 -24.46 -14.02 12.91
C PRO A 132 -23.27 -13.31 12.25
N SER A 133 -23.13 -12.04 12.57
CA SER A 133 -21.95 -11.25 12.24
C SER A 133 -21.48 -10.53 13.48
N LEU A 134 -20.17 -10.40 13.62
CA LEU A 134 -19.57 -9.73 14.76
C LEU A 134 -18.54 -8.73 14.27
N PHE A 135 -18.60 -7.51 14.82
CA PHE A 135 -17.70 -6.43 14.49
C PHE A 135 -17.18 -5.78 15.78
N ASP A 136 -15.94 -5.39 15.76
CA ASP A 136 -15.27 -4.52 16.74
C ASP A 136 -15.57 -4.87 18.21
N ASN A 137 -16.27 -3.96 18.87
CA ASN A 137 -16.68 -4.12 20.28
C ASN A 137 -17.98 -4.92 20.49
N GLY A 138 -18.53 -5.50 19.41
CA GLY A 138 -19.77 -6.28 19.43
C GLY A 138 -21.05 -5.44 19.46
N LEU A 139 -20.96 -4.10 19.32
CA LEU A 139 -22.11 -3.19 19.26
C LEU A 139 -22.46 -2.77 17.84
N SER A 140 -21.48 -2.84 16.93
CA SER A 140 -21.66 -2.51 15.52
C SER A 140 -22.57 -3.54 14.83
N VAL A 141 -23.40 -3.07 13.92
CA VAL A 141 -24.42 -3.87 13.23
C VAL A 141 -24.10 -3.97 11.75
N ARG A 142 -24.31 -5.16 11.17
CA ARG A 142 -24.16 -5.38 9.74
C ARG A 142 -25.13 -4.51 8.93
N ASN A 143 -24.65 -3.93 7.88
CA ASN A 143 -25.46 -3.29 6.85
C ASN A 143 -26.03 -4.39 5.92
N THR A 144 -27.27 -4.81 6.16
CA THR A 144 -27.93 -5.88 5.40
C THR A 144 -28.30 -5.51 3.95
N TYR A 145 -28.15 -4.24 3.58
CA TYR A 145 -28.31 -3.79 2.19
C TYR A 145 -27.05 -4.04 1.33
N VAL A 146 -25.93 -4.39 1.97
CA VAL A 146 -24.69 -4.73 1.28
C VAL A 146 -24.67 -6.23 1.03
N ASP A 147 -24.61 -6.62 -0.22
CA ASP A 147 -24.37 -8.00 -0.66
C ASP A 147 -22.86 -8.26 -0.55
N LEU A 148 -22.45 -9.19 0.31
CA LEU A 148 -21.03 -9.50 0.55
C LEU A 148 -20.38 -10.11 -0.69
N ASN A 149 -21.11 -10.88 -1.48
CA ASN A 149 -20.59 -11.51 -2.70
C ASN A 149 -20.16 -10.48 -3.76
N THR A 150 -20.68 -9.26 -3.66
CA THR A 150 -20.23 -8.13 -4.53
C THR A 150 -19.02 -7.39 -3.97
N GLN A 151 -18.59 -7.70 -2.74
CA GLN A 151 -17.44 -7.06 -2.13
C GLN A 151 -16.17 -7.85 -2.43
N PRO A 152 -15.16 -7.24 -3.10
CA PRO A 152 -13.93 -7.97 -3.48
C PRO A 152 -13.23 -8.64 -2.30
N TRP A 153 -13.18 -7.95 -1.14
CA TRP A 153 -12.53 -8.49 0.06
C TRP A 153 -13.23 -9.76 0.60
N TYR A 154 -14.55 -9.92 0.36
CA TYR A 154 -15.29 -11.13 0.75
C TYR A 154 -15.18 -12.20 -0.34
N ALA A 155 -15.55 -11.85 -1.57
CA ALA A 155 -15.60 -12.80 -2.70
C ALA A 155 -14.24 -13.46 -2.99
N ASP A 156 -13.15 -12.72 -2.81
CA ASP A 156 -11.80 -13.23 -3.01
C ASP A 156 -11.27 -14.06 -1.85
N ALA A 157 -11.85 -13.94 -0.66
CA ALA A 157 -11.44 -14.68 0.54
C ALA A 157 -12.27 -15.94 0.80
N VAL A 158 -13.55 -15.94 0.45
CA VAL A 158 -14.42 -17.09 0.64
C VAL A 158 -13.85 -18.31 -0.10
N GLY A 159 -13.81 -19.48 0.58
CA GLY A 159 -13.22 -20.70 0.03
C GLY A 159 -11.67 -20.73 0.02
N LYS A 160 -10.99 -19.68 0.46
CA LYS A 160 -9.51 -19.62 0.53
C LYS A 160 -9.07 -19.54 2.00
N TYR A 161 -8.59 -20.66 2.55
CA TYR A 161 -8.31 -20.80 3.99
C TYR A 161 -6.83 -20.72 4.36
N ASP A 162 -5.96 -21.04 3.41
CA ASP A 162 -4.51 -21.16 3.55
C ASP A 162 -3.76 -19.87 3.29
N ARG A 163 -4.44 -18.88 2.70
CA ARG A 163 -3.85 -17.57 2.36
C ARG A 163 -4.82 -16.44 2.68
N TYR A 164 -4.24 -15.26 2.90
CA TYR A 164 -5.02 -14.01 2.97
C TYR A 164 -5.33 -13.46 1.58
N ASN A 165 -6.33 -12.61 1.51
CA ASN A 165 -6.57 -11.71 0.40
C ASN A 165 -6.39 -10.26 0.89
N LEU A 166 -5.68 -9.45 0.12
CA LEU A 166 -5.51 -8.02 0.38
C LEU A 166 -6.24 -7.25 -0.71
N THR A 167 -7.28 -6.51 -0.33
CA THR A 167 -8.07 -5.71 -1.26
C THR A 167 -7.55 -4.28 -1.25
N SER A 168 -7.36 -3.71 -2.44
CA SER A 168 -6.96 -2.32 -2.65
C SER A 168 -7.87 -1.34 -1.92
N SER A 169 -7.42 -0.09 -1.77
CA SER A 169 -8.15 0.92 -1.00
C SER A 169 -9.56 1.13 -1.54
N HIS A 170 -10.53 1.09 -0.65
CA HIS A 170 -11.95 1.23 -0.97
C HIS A 170 -12.72 1.81 0.21
N VAL A 171 -13.97 2.17 -0.05
CA VAL A 171 -14.91 2.60 1.01
C VAL A 171 -15.59 1.37 1.60
N GLN A 172 -15.31 1.08 2.87
CA GLN A 172 -15.99 0.00 3.59
C GLN A 172 -17.39 0.44 4.00
N ASN A 173 -18.39 -0.39 3.71
CA ASN A 173 -19.81 -0.09 3.97
C ASN A 173 -20.56 -1.25 4.63
N VAL A 174 -19.84 -2.31 5.05
CA VAL A 174 -20.43 -3.50 5.69
C VAL A 174 -20.99 -3.20 7.08
N ILE A 175 -20.43 -2.21 7.78
CA ILE A 175 -20.92 -1.75 9.08
C ILE A 175 -21.91 -0.61 8.86
N LYS A 176 -23.10 -0.73 9.45
CA LYS A 176 -24.17 0.26 9.30
C LYS A 176 -23.75 1.61 9.92
N GLY A 177 -23.84 2.66 9.11
CA GLY A 177 -23.52 4.04 9.53
C GLY A 177 -22.06 4.43 9.38
N GLU A 178 -21.18 3.51 9.01
CA GLU A 178 -19.77 3.80 8.78
C GLU A 178 -19.39 3.67 7.29
N ARG A 179 -18.51 4.53 6.82
CA ARG A 179 -17.96 4.50 5.44
C ARG A 179 -16.51 4.97 5.41
N PRO A 180 -15.61 4.33 6.17
CA PRO A 180 -14.21 4.69 6.16
C PRO A 180 -13.52 4.26 4.87
N TRP A 181 -12.48 5.00 4.46
CA TRP A 181 -11.49 4.53 3.51
C TRP A 181 -10.53 3.56 4.19
N VAL A 182 -10.42 2.36 3.65
CA VAL A 182 -9.65 1.27 4.24
C VAL A 182 -8.95 0.44 3.16
N ILE A 183 -7.96 -0.32 3.60
CA ILE A 183 -7.38 -1.45 2.88
C ILE A 183 -7.79 -2.68 3.68
N THR A 184 -8.48 -3.63 3.07
CA THR A 184 -9.00 -4.78 3.80
C THR A 184 -8.16 -6.02 3.57
N LEU A 185 -7.64 -6.59 4.66
CA LEU A 185 -7.08 -7.93 4.68
C LEU A 185 -8.17 -8.91 5.13
N SER A 186 -8.37 -9.96 4.37
CA SER A 186 -9.43 -10.94 4.63
C SER A 186 -8.94 -12.38 4.48
N ARG A 187 -9.60 -13.31 5.18
CA ARG A 187 -9.29 -14.74 5.16
C ARG A 187 -10.55 -15.58 5.35
N GLY A 188 -10.67 -16.69 4.63
CA GLY A 188 -11.79 -17.60 4.73
C GLY A 188 -11.80 -18.38 6.05
N ILE A 189 -13.01 -18.62 6.59
CA ILE A 189 -13.29 -19.50 7.72
C ILE A 189 -14.10 -20.68 7.16
N ARG A 190 -13.50 -21.88 7.12
CA ARG A 190 -14.12 -23.05 6.51
C ARG A 190 -15.32 -23.56 7.29
N ASN A 191 -16.39 -23.90 6.60
CA ASN A 191 -17.50 -24.64 7.16
C ASN A 191 -17.20 -26.15 7.20
N TYR A 192 -17.18 -26.72 8.40
CA TYR A 192 -17.01 -28.17 8.61
C TYR A 192 -18.31 -28.88 9.06
N THR A 193 -19.45 -28.16 9.10
CA THR A 193 -20.71 -28.72 9.59
C THR A 193 -21.33 -29.73 8.64
N GLY A 194 -20.88 -29.79 7.39
CA GLY A 194 -21.49 -30.59 6.33
C GLY A 194 -22.85 -30.05 5.87
N THR A 195 -23.24 -28.86 6.30
CA THR A 195 -24.46 -28.18 5.85
C THR A 195 -24.16 -27.36 4.58
N GLU A 196 -25.22 -26.96 3.86
CA GLU A 196 -25.11 -26.04 2.69
C GLU A 196 -24.76 -24.59 3.07
N ALA A 197 -24.48 -24.33 4.36
CA ALA A 197 -24.08 -23.00 4.79
C ALA A 197 -22.76 -22.57 4.15
N GLU A 198 -22.72 -21.35 3.65
CA GLU A 198 -21.53 -20.78 3.04
C GLU A 198 -20.38 -20.62 4.06
N ASP A 199 -19.15 -20.58 3.55
CA ASP A 199 -17.98 -20.31 4.35
C ASP A 199 -18.02 -18.87 4.91
N GLY A 200 -17.47 -18.69 6.09
CA GLY A 200 -17.30 -17.38 6.69
C GLY A 200 -16.03 -16.69 6.23
N VAL A 201 -15.95 -15.42 6.52
CA VAL A 201 -14.75 -14.60 6.30
C VAL A 201 -14.46 -13.77 7.53
N VAL A 202 -13.21 -13.80 7.98
CA VAL A 202 -12.64 -12.79 8.87
C VAL A 202 -12.02 -11.68 8.05
N PHE A 203 -12.20 -10.43 8.46
CA PHE A 203 -11.57 -9.30 7.83
C PHE A 203 -11.00 -8.32 8.86
N LEU A 204 -9.94 -7.64 8.46
CA LEU A 204 -9.29 -6.54 9.17
C LEU A 204 -9.25 -5.35 8.21
N ASP A 205 -9.94 -4.28 8.57
CA ASP A 205 -9.85 -3.01 7.86
C ASP A 205 -8.67 -2.21 8.40
N LEU A 206 -7.64 -2.06 7.58
CA LEU A 206 -6.47 -1.30 7.92
C LEU A 206 -6.74 0.18 7.66
N ASN A 207 -6.35 1.01 8.62
CA ASN A 207 -6.47 2.46 8.48
C ASN A 207 -5.57 2.94 7.34
N TYR A 208 -6.16 3.61 6.35
CA TYR A 208 -5.41 4.15 5.22
C TYR A 208 -4.24 5.06 5.66
N SER A 209 -4.41 5.79 6.78
CA SER A 209 -3.35 6.64 7.33
C SER A 209 -2.12 5.86 7.77
N ALA A 210 -2.26 4.62 8.24
CA ALA A 210 -1.12 3.80 8.66
C ALA A 210 -0.20 3.46 7.48
N ILE A 211 -0.76 3.10 6.34
CA ILE A 211 0.01 2.87 5.11
C ILE A 211 0.61 4.19 4.59
N SER A 212 -0.17 5.29 4.69
CA SER A 212 0.31 6.62 4.34
C SER A 212 1.55 7.04 5.15
N GLU A 213 1.55 6.79 6.45
CA GLU A 213 2.70 7.09 7.32
C GLU A 213 3.93 6.25 6.97
N LEU A 214 3.77 4.95 6.66
CA LEU A 214 4.87 4.12 6.19
C LEU A 214 5.48 4.65 4.89
N CYS A 215 4.64 5.09 3.95
CA CYS A 215 5.10 5.67 2.68
C CYS A 215 5.73 7.06 2.88
N ALA A 216 5.19 7.89 3.76
CA ALA A 216 5.68 9.24 4.03
C ALA A 216 7.07 9.25 4.70
N GLN A 217 7.42 8.20 5.45
CA GLN A 217 8.76 8.05 6.02
C GLN A 217 9.85 7.85 4.95
N SER A 218 9.44 7.50 3.73
CA SER A 218 10.32 7.29 2.58
C SER A 218 10.37 8.56 1.73
N SER A 219 11.04 9.62 2.23
CA SER A 219 11.16 10.90 1.53
C SER A 219 11.91 10.74 0.20
N MET A 220 11.23 11.05 -0.89
CA MET A 220 11.77 11.07 -2.26
C MET A 220 12.13 12.51 -2.72
N GLY A 221 12.46 13.41 -1.78
CA GLY A 221 12.64 14.83 -2.04
C GLY A 221 11.32 15.60 -2.16
N ASP A 222 11.38 16.87 -2.51
CA ASP A 222 10.22 17.80 -2.44
C ASP A 222 9.10 17.48 -3.44
N LYS A 223 9.37 16.72 -4.49
CA LYS A 223 8.42 16.44 -5.57
C LYS A 223 8.18 14.94 -5.82
N GLY A 224 8.96 14.08 -5.15
CA GLY A 224 8.81 12.64 -5.30
C GLY A 224 7.75 12.07 -4.38
N TYR A 225 7.04 11.04 -4.83
CA TYR A 225 6.09 10.30 -4.02
C TYR A 225 6.14 8.80 -4.34
N VAL A 226 5.60 8.01 -3.44
CA VAL A 226 5.47 6.55 -3.57
C VAL A 226 3.99 6.21 -3.67
N PHE A 227 3.67 5.28 -4.54
CA PHE A 227 2.37 4.61 -4.54
C PHE A 227 2.56 3.09 -4.59
N ILE A 228 1.55 2.34 -4.19
CA ILE A 228 1.59 0.89 -4.07
C ILE A 228 0.53 0.29 -4.99
N LEU A 229 0.94 -0.69 -5.78
CA LEU A 229 0.06 -1.50 -6.60
C LEU A 229 -0.01 -2.93 -6.07
N ASP A 230 -1.14 -3.59 -6.29
CA ASP A 230 -1.23 -5.04 -6.17
C ASP A 230 -0.71 -5.74 -7.44
N GLN A 231 -0.69 -7.07 -7.42
CA GLN A 231 -0.23 -7.89 -8.56
C GLN A 231 -1.08 -7.73 -9.83
N ASN A 232 -2.29 -7.19 -9.71
CA ASN A 232 -3.21 -6.94 -10.82
C ASN A 232 -3.12 -5.51 -11.36
N GLY A 233 -2.29 -4.67 -10.74
CA GLY A 233 -2.15 -3.25 -11.08
C GLY A 233 -3.19 -2.35 -10.42
N ASN A 234 -3.97 -2.84 -9.45
CA ASN A 234 -4.87 -1.97 -8.70
C ASN A 234 -4.10 -1.14 -7.69
N ILE A 235 -4.51 0.11 -7.51
CA ILE A 235 -3.86 1.02 -6.57
C ILE A 235 -4.27 0.66 -5.14
N VAL A 236 -3.32 0.13 -4.37
CA VAL A 236 -3.49 -0.15 -2.94
C VAL A 236 -3.34 1.14 -2.13
N TYR A 237 -2.34 1.95 -2.46
CA TYR A 237 -2.10 3.24 -1.83
C TYR A 237 -1.61 4.27 -2.86
N HIS A 238 -2.11 5.50 -2.75
CA HIS A 238 -1.59 6.66 -3.48
C HIS A 238 -1.73 7.93 -2.64
N PRO A 239 -0.73 8.82 -2.56
CA PRO A 239 -0.80 10.03 -1.73
C PRO A 239 -1.91 11.00 -2.15
N GLN A 240 -2.35 10.93 -3.41
CA GLN A 240 -3.42 11.75 -3.97
C GLN A 240 -4.65 10.89 -4.33
N GLN A 241 -4.99 9.92 -3.50
CA GLN A 241 -6.06 8.95 -3.73
C GLN A 241 -7.41 9.59 -4.13
N GLN A 242 -7.78 10.71 -3.50
CA GLN A 242 -9.03 11.41 -3.82
C GLN A 242 -9.04 11.97 -5.24
N GLN A 243 -7.90 12.44 -5.75
CA GLN A 243 -7.78 12.96 -7.11
C GLN A 243 -7.89 11.84 -8.13
N LEU A 244 -7.28 10.69 -7.85
CA LEU A 244 -7.42 9.49 -8.70
C LEU A 244 -8.86 8.96 -8.72
N TYR A 245 -9.50 8.89 -7.57
CA TYR A 245 -10.89 8.44 -7.46
C TYR A 245 -11.86 9.34 -8.25
N ASN A 246 -11.59 10.64 -8.29
CA ASN A 246 -12.38 11.61 -9.05
C ASN A 246 -11.90 11.77 -10.51
N GLU A 247 -11.02 10.91 -11.01
CA GLU A 247 -10.44 10.95 -12.36
C GLU A 247 -9.71 12.27 -12.70
N LEU A 248 -9.33 13.03 -11.68
CA LEU A 248 -8.60 14.29 -11.85
C LEU A 248 -7.11 14.08 -12.12
N GLN A 249 -6.59 12.91 -11.78
CA GLN A 249 -5.23 12.49 -12.04
C GLN A 249 -5.22 11.03 -12.51
N THR A 250 -4.27 10.69 -13.37
CA THR A 250 -4.06 9.33 -13.84
C THR A 250 -2.59 8.96 -13.72
N GLU A 251 -2.31 7.70 -13.34
CA GLU A 251 -0.97 7.15 -13.31
C GLU A 251 -0.72 6.23 -14.51
N ASN A 252 0.53 6.19 -14.99
CA ASN A 252 0.89 5.28 -16.06
C ASN A 252 1.20 3.86 -15.50
N ILE A 253 0.14 3.20 -15.04
CA ILE A 253 0.20 1.89 -14.39
C ILE A 253 0.81 0.84 -15.35
N SER A 254 0.48 0.91 -16.64
CA SER A 254 1.00 -0.05 -17.62
C SER A 254 2.52 -0.02 -17.74
N LEU A 255 3.13 1.14 -17.56
CA LEU A 255 4.58 1.29 -17.59
C LEU A 255 5.22 0.64 -16.34
N VAL A 256 4.59 0.76 -15.18
CA VAL A 256 5.04 0.13 -13.94
C VAL A 256 4.90 -1.38 -14.00
N MET A 257 3.75 -1.89 -14.46
CA MET A 257 3.47 -3.33 -14.55
C MET A 257 4.36 -4.04 -15.57
N ASN A 258 4.84 -3.34 -16.60
CA ASN A 258 5.78 -3.88 -17.59
C ASN A 258 7.25 -3.77 -17.16
N ALA A 259 7.54 -3.17 -16.02
CA ALA A 259 8.89 -3.09 -15.50
C ALA A 259 9.43 -4.50 -15.17
N LYS A 260 10.70 -4.77 -15.49
CA LYS A 260 11.34 -6.07 -15.26
C LYS A 260 11.79 -6.31 -13.82
N SER A 261 11.54 -5.37 -12.93
CA SER A 261 11.91 -5.44 -11.52
C SER A 261 10.72 -5.05 -10.65
N ASP A 262 10.65 -5.59 -9.45
CA ASP A 262 9.65 -5.26 -8.44
C ASP A 262 9.73 -3.79 -7.97
N ILE A 263 10.73 -3.05 -8.44
CA ILE A 263 10.97 -1.64 -8.11
C ILE A 263 11.06 -0.87 -9.41
N CYS A 264 10.10 0.01 -9.67
CA CYS A 264 10.11 0.92 -10.79
C CYS A 264 10.33 2.36 -10.33
N LEU A 265 11.34 3.02 -10.88
CA LEU A 265 11.59 4.45 -10.68
C LEU A 265 11.13 5.20 -11.93
N LEU A 266 10.06 5.98 -11.79
CA LEU A 266 9.59 6.87 -12.82
C LEU A 266 10.15 8.27 -12.57
N TYR A 267 11.11 8.70 -13.41
CA TYR A 267 11.57 10.07 -13.43
C TYR A 267 10.76 10.85 -14.46
N THR A 268 9.89 11.73 -14.01
CA THR A 268 9.30 12.75 -14.86
C THR A 268 10.23 13.96 -14.84
N SER A 269 11.04 14.12 -15.89
CA SER A 269 11.73 15.38 -16.12
C SER A 269 10.66 16.45 -16.45
N PRO A 270 10.64 17.61 -15.78
CA PRO A 270 9.80 18.70 -16.23
C PRO A 270 10.15 19.01 -17.69
N SER A 271 9.15 18.98 -18.57
CA SER A 271 9.34 19.31 -19.98
C SER A 271 9.87 20.75 -20.06
N PRO A 272 10.86 21.04 -20.90
CA PRO A 272 11.34 22.43 -21.12
C PRO A 272 10.23 23.39 -21.59
N ARG A 273 9.03 22.90 -21.89
CA ARG A 273 7.86 23.70 -22.29
C ARG A 273 7.06 24.25 -21.13
N ASP A 274 7.31 23.80 -19.90
CA ASP A 274 6.60 24.28 -18.71
C ASP A 274 7.26 25.51 -18.08
N CYS A 275 8.31 26.04 -18.70
CA CYS A 275 9.02 27.26 -18.30
C CYS A 275 8.70 28.47 -19.17
N SER A 276 7.51 28.53 -19.77
CA SER A 276 7.11 29.73 -20.53
C SER A 276 5.89 30.41 -19.94
#